data_221bc5d98aa4f6c6d9f59f62dd3d64d7
#
_entry.id   221bc5d98aa4f6c6d9f59f62dd3d64d7
#
_cell.length_a   1.000
_cell.length_b   1.000
_cell.length_c   1.000
_cell.angle_alpha   90.00
_cell.angle_beta   90.00
_cell.angle_gamma   90.00
#
_symmetry.space_group_name_H-M   'P 1'
#
loop_
_entity.id
_entity.type
_entity.pdbx_description
1 polymer ?
#
loop_
_entity_poly.entity_id
_entity_poly.type
_entity_poly.pdbx_seq_one_letter_code
_entity_poly.pdbx_strand_id
1 'polypeptide(L)'
;MSASVSTFFSARRRVLRALAAAPAVAAFSASAARGAQAAEAASTTIVLGDQAGGTRALAEAAKVLDGTPYAFRWANFQGAAPLFEAQRAGAVDLAPAGDLPVLAAAVGDPTLKIVATRVGSGAQLGILVAQDSKIRTVADLKGRTVFISSARGSISQFQLYGALAEEGLSKDDVSVRFILPVDAFAAFASGSIDVWATFDPYYGIAVQRGARVLRDGTGINSGLGFITASGAALADTRKRAAIADVLQRYQRAGDWAVANADAYAQIYATLTRSPLDAAKQITKRASLKQHFVSDADIAALQKVADAAYRDAILPRRIDVRAISDTTIGNA
;
A
#
# COMPACT_ATOMS: atom_id res chain seq x y z
N MET A 1 -53.87 77.93 -1.05
CA MET A 1 -52.44 77.66 -0.83
C MET A 1 -52.32 76.55 0.19
N SER A 2 -52.11 75.35 -0.20
CA SER A 2 -51.50 74.32 0.59
C SER A 2 -51.24 73.06 -0.30
N ALA A 3 -50.07 72.86 -0.73
CA ALA A 3 -49.66 71.67 -1.42
C ALA A 3 -48.36 71.13 -0.77
N SER A 4 -48.27 69.80 -0.72
CA SER A 4 -47.01 69.06 -0.63
C SER A 4 -46.38 68.87 0.71
N VAL A 5 -46.79 67.80 1.46
CA VAL A 5 -45.94 67.10 2.43
C VAL A 5 -46.29 65.56 2.44
N SER A 6 -46.39 64.84 1.37
CA SER A 6 -46.67 63.37 1.47
C SER A 6 -45.88 62.46 0.57
N THR A 7 -44.72 62.92 0.06
CA THR A 7 -43.93 62.11 -0.88
C THR A 7 -42.57 61.58 -0.34
N PHE A 8 -42.20 61.91 0.92
CA PHE A 8 -40.88 61.52 1.45
C PHE A 8 -40.89 60.25 2.29
N PHE A 9 -42.01 59.65 2.63
CA PHE A 9 -42.09 58.48 3.50
C PHE A 9 -42.17 57.14 2.74
N SER A 10 -42.41 57.12 1.44
CA SER A 10 -42.52 55.87 0.65
C SER A 10 -41.20 55.33 0.14
N ALA A 11 -40.19 56.17 -0.01
CA ALA A 11 -38.87 55.75 -0.52
C ALA A 11 -38.01 55.00 0.53
N ARG A 12 -38.15 55.35 1.81
CA ARG A 12 -37.37 54.69 2.89
C ARG A 12 -37.82 53.25 3.20
N ARG A 13 -39.07 52.88 2.97
CA ARG A 13 -39.58 51.53 3.23
C ARG A 13 -39.24 50.54 2.13
N ARG A 14 -38.91 50.96 0.90
CA ARG A 14 -38.50 50.07 -0.19
C ARG A 14 -37.00 49.71 -0.13
N VAL A 15 -36.16 50.59 0.39
CA VAL A 15 -34.69 50.31 0.54
C VAL A 15 -34.43 49.33 1.69
N LEU A 16 -35.21 49.39 2.78
CA LEU A 16 -35.03 48.44 3.91
C LEU A 16 -35.54 47.02 3.61
N ARG A 17 -36.43 46.82 2.62
CA ARG A 17 -36.86 45.47 2.21
C ARG A 17 -35.90 44.81 1.23
N ALA A 18 -35.07 45.56 0.50
CA ALA A 18 -34.06 45.02 -0.43
C ALA A 18 -32.80 44.53 0.28
N LEU A 19 -32.47 45.09 1.46
CA LEU A 19 -31.29 44.68 2.24
C LEU A 19 -31.50 43.42 3.11
N ALA A 20 -32.75 43.01 3.39
CA ALA A 20 -33.07 41.83 4.17
C ALA A 20 -33.13 40.53 3.33
N ALA A 21 -33.19 40.62 1.99
CA ALA A 21 -33.27 39.44 1.11
C ALA A 21 -31.89 38.91 0.68
N ALA A 22 -30.82 39.69 0.77
CA ALA A 22 -29.50 39.30 0.34
C ALA A 22 -28.85 38.16 1.17
N PRO A 23 -28.96 38.10 2.51
CA PRO A 23 -28.37 37.00 3.29
C PRO A 23 -29.08 35.64 3.12
N ALA A 24 -30.39 35.65 2.82
CA ALA A 24 -31.17 34.42 2.64
C ALA A 24 -30.82 33.70 1.32
N VAL A 25 -30.57 34.43 0.25
CA VAL A 25 -30.16 33.85 -1.07
C VAL A 25 -28.75 33.30 -1.00
N ALA A 26 -27.81 33.96 -0.32
CA ALA A 26 -26.47 33.49 -0.13
C ALA A 26 -26.40 32.22 0.74
N ALA A 27 -27.22 32.12 1.79
CA ALA A 27 -27.32 30.93 2.65
C ALA A 27 -27.94 29.74 1.91
N PHE A 28 -28.94 29.98 1.05
CA PHE A 28 -29.56 28.92 0.25
C PHE A 28 -28.64 28.39 -0.84
N SER A 29 -27.86 29.26 -1.48
CA SER A 29 -26.87 28.90 -2.49
C SER A 29 -25.69 28.10 -1.87
N ALA A 30 -25.24 28.47 -0.67
CA ALA A 30 -24.20 27.74 0.05
C ALA A 30 -24.64 26.34 0.52
N SER A 31 -25.93 26.22 0.92
CA SER A 31 -26.49 24.92 1.32
C SER A 31 -26.72 24.00 0.12
N ALA A 32 -27.17 24.54 -1.02
CA ALA A 32 -27.33 23.79 -2.26
C ALA A 32 -25.98 23.31 -2.83
N ALA A 33 -24.94 24.15 -2.77
CA ALA A 33 -23.60 23.80 -3.18
C ALA A 33 -22.98 22.68 -2.30
N ARG A 34 -23.18 22.75 -0.98
CA ARG A 34 -22.78 21.68 -0.05
C ARG A 34 -23.56 20.38 -0.26
N GLY A 35 -24.87 20.46 -0.53
CA GLY A 35 -25.69 19.30 -0.87
C GLY A 35 -25.25 18.64 -2.18
N ALA A 36 -24.91 19.40 -3.20
CA ALA A 36 -24.39 18.90 -4.47
C ALA A 36 -23.01 18.25 -4.31
N GLN A 37 -22.12 18.87 -3.57
CA GLN A 37 -20.79 18.30 -3.26
C GLN A 37 -20.90 17.00 -2.45
N ALA A 38 -21.79 16.91 -1.47
CA ALA A 38 -22.01 15.70 -0.69
C ALA A 38 -22.62 14.57 -1.56
N ALA A 39 -23.55 14.88 -2.46
CA ALA A 39 -24.13 13.92 -3.40
C ALA A 39 -23.10 13.43 -4.43
N GLU A 40 -22.23 14.30 -4.92
CA GLU A 40 -21.15 13.96 -5.84
C GLU A 40 -20.04 13.12 -5.16
N ALA A 41 -19.69 13.42 -3.91
CA ALA A 41 -18.77 12.60 -3.12
C ALA A 41 -19.34 11.20 -2.90
N ALA A 42 -20.62 11.06 -2.57
CA ALA A 42 -21.29 9.78 -2.39
C ALA A 42 -21.31 8.92 -3.68
N SER A 43 -21.17 9.50 -4.87
CA SER A 43 -21.09 8.79 -6.14
C SER A 43 -19.69 8.29 -6.49
N THR A 44 -18.65 8.74 -5.79
CA THR A 44 -17.26 8.34 -6.05
C THR A 44 -16.96 7.00 -5.39
N THR A 45 -16.44 6.06 -6.16
CA THR A 45 -16.00 4.75 -5.63
C THR A 45 -14.50 4.60 -5.79
N ILE A 46 -13.81 4.25 -4.69
CA ILE A 46 -12.37 3.95 -4.67
C ILE A 46 -12.15 2.44 -4.56
N VAL A 47 -11.32 1.90 -5.42
CA VAL A 47 -10.93 0.48 -5.38
C VAL A 47 -9.60 0.34 -4.66
N LEU A 48 -9.67 -0.24 -3.47
CA LEU A 48 -8.53 -0.45 -2.58
C LEU A 48 -7.92 -1.83 -2.85
N GLY A 49 -6.74 -1.85 -3.43
CA GLY A 49 -5.96 -3.06 -3.59
C GLY A 49 -5.41 -3.55 -2.25
N ASP A 50 -5.34 -4.86 -2.10
CA ASP A 50 -4.81 -5.50 -0.92
C ASP A 50 -4.02 -6.76 -1.27
N GLN A 51 -3.01 -7.08 -0.48
CA GLN A 51 -2.22 -8.30 -0.63
C GLN A 51 -2.43 -9.20 0.59
N ALA A 52 -3.02 -10.37 0.36
CA ALA A 52 -3.24 -11.41 1.37
C ALA A 52 -3.94 -10.91 2.65
N GLY A 53 -4.77 -9.88 2.55
CA GLY A 53 -5.55 -9.36 3.66
C GLY A 53 -4.83 -8.33 4.54
N GLY A 54 -3.59 -7.97 4.28
CA GLY A 54 -2.76 -7.20 5.20
C GLY A 54 -3.24 -5.76 5.44
N THR A 55 -3.47 -4.99 4.39
CA THR A 55 -3.96 -3.59 4.51
C THR A 55 -5.41 -3.56 4.93
N ARG A 56 -6.23 -4.49 4.39
CA ARG A 56 -7.63 -4.62 4.74
C ARG A 56 -7.81 -4.94 6.23
N ALA A 57 -7.07 -5.92 6.76
CA ALA A 57 -7.14 -6.26 8.17
C ALA A 57 -6.79 -5.08 9.09
N LEU A 58 -5.78 -4.29 8.72
CA LEU A 58 -5.40 -3.08 9.45
C LEU A 58 -6.54 -2.03 9.46
N ALA A 59 -7.10 -1.73 8.29
CA ALA A 59 -8.14 -0.72 8.14
C ALA A 59 -9.44 -1.12 8.84
N GLU A 60 -9.85 -2.39 8.72
CA GLU A 60 -11.05 -2.94 9.36
C GLU A 60 -10.89 -3.03 10.88
N ALA A 61 -9.72 -3.44 11.38
CA ALA A 61 -9.44 -3.50 12.81
C ALA A 61 -9.56 -2.13 13.47
N ALA A 62 -9.01 -1.11 12.86
CA ALA A 62 -9.04 0.26 13.36
C ALA A 62 -10.35 1.01 12.98
N LYS A 63 -11.25 0.39 12.20
CA LYS A 63 -12.51 0.98 11.70
C LYS A 63 -12.34 2.34 11.04
N VAL A 64 -11.17 2.60 10.44
CA VAL A 64 -10.83 3.93 9.92
C VAL A 64 -11.58 4.32 8.66
N LEU A 65 -12.17 3.35 7.94
CA LEU A 65 -12.95 3.62 6.74
C LEU A 65 -14.45 3.79 7.04
N ASP A 66 -14.88 3.66 8.28
CA ASP A 66 -16.26 3.92 8.67
C ASP A 66 -16.58 5.42 8.47
N GLY A 67 -17.77 5.69 7.92
CA GLY A 67 -18.25 7.06 7.71
C GLY A 67 -17.50 7.85 6.63
N THR A 68 -16.81 7.19 5.69
CA THR A 68 -16.24 7.89 4.51
C THR A 68 -17.36 8.51 3.67
N PRO A 69 -17.16 9.72 3.13
CA PRO A 69 -18.16 10.37 2.28
C PRO A 69 -18.22 9.79 0.84
N TYR A 70 -17.38 8.83 0.52
CA TYR A 70 -17.31 8.11 -0.75
C TYR A 70 -17.49 6.62 -0.53
N ALA A 71 -17.87 5.89 -1.56
CA ALA A 71 -17.89 4.41 -1.54
C ALA A 71 -16.48 3.84 -1.75
N PHE A 72 -16.23 2.68 -1.18
CA PHE A 72 -15.01 1.94 -1.46
C PHE A 72 -15.29 0.43 -1.59
N ARG A 73 -14.40 -0.27 -2.26
CA ARG A 73 -14.40 -1.73 -2.30
C ARG A 73 -12.97 -2.28 -2.24
N TRP A 74 -12.81 -3.42 -1.62
CA TRP A 74 -11.55 -4.15 -1.59
C TRP A 74 -11.39 -5.05 -2.81
N ALA A 75 -10.16 -5.11 -3.34
CA ALA A 75 -9.72 -6.07 -4.34
C ALA A 75 -8.48 -6.78 -3.81
N ASN A 76 -8.61 -8.07 -3.49
CA ASN A 76 -7.54 -8.84 -2.83
C ASN A 76 -6.76 -9.67 -3.84
N PHE A 77 -5.42 -9.67 -3.68
CA PHE A 77 -4.47 -10.36 -4.54
C PHE A 77 -3.47 -11.16 -3.70
N GLN A 78 -2.90 -12.22 -4.28
CA GLN A 78 -1.92 -13.06 -3.60
C GLN A 78 -0.49 -12.47 -3.57
N GLY A 79 -0.25 -11.40 -4.33
CA GLY A 79 1.06 -10.75 -4.41
C GLY A 79 1.02 -9.50 -5.29
N ALA A 80 2.14 -8.81 -5.39
CA ALA A 80 2.24 -7.52 -6.06
C ALA A 80 2.02 -7.60 -7.59
N ALA A 81 2.51 -8.64 -8.27
CA ALA A 81 2.41 -8.73 -9.71
C ALA A 81 0.95 -8.69 -10.22
N PRO A 82 0.03 -9.58 -9.78
CA PRO A 82 -1.37 -9.50 -10.21
C PRO A 82 -2.08 -8.23 -9.71
N LEU A 83 -1.68 -7.66 -8.57
CA LEU A 83 -2.22 -6.40 -8.07
C LEU A 83 -1.89 -5.24 -9.02
N PHE A 84 -0.64 -5.12 -9.47
CA PHE A 84 -0.23 -4.07 -10.37
C PHE A 84 -0.77 -4.24 -11.80
N GLU A 85 -0.97 -5.47 -12.27
CA GLU A 85 -1.69 -5.71 -13.53
C GLU A 85 -3.13 -5.20 -13.44
N ALA A 86 -3.82 -5.43 -12.33
CA ALA A 86 -5.16 -4.90 -12.09
C ALA A 86 -5.16 -3.36 -11.97
N GLN A 87 -4.15 -2.76 -11.34
CA GLN A 87 -4.00 -1.30 -11.27
C GLN A 87 -3.76 -0.69 -12.66
N ARG A 88 -2.87 -1.27 -13.45
CA ARG A 88 -2.60 -0.85 -14.83
C ARG A 88 -3.85 -0.96 -15.73
N ALA A 89 -4.67 -1.98 -15.50
CA ALA A 89 -5.95 -2.17 -16.20
C ALA A 89 -7.08 -1.24 -15.70
N GLY A 90 -6.83 -0.37 -14.72
CA GLY A 90 -7.82 0.54 -14.15
C GLY A 90 -8.82 -0.13 -13.20
N ALA A 91 -8.59 -1.40 -12.81
CA ALA A 91 -9.46 -2.13 -11.89
C ALA A 91 -9.16 -1.85 -10.41
N VAL A 92 -8.02 -1.21 -10.10
CA VAL A 92 -7.57 -0.84 -8.76
C VAL A 92 -7.06 0.60 -8.78
N ASP A 93 -7.49 1.41 -7.82
CA ASP A 93 -7.05 2.81 -7.68
C ASP A 93 -5.81 2.93 -6.79
N LEU A 94 -5.75 2.21 -5.66
CA LEU A 94 -4.63 2.19 -4.73
C LEU A 94 -4.03 0.79 -4.60
N ALA A 95 -2.70 0.67 -4.68
CA ALA A 95 -1.98 -0.59 -4.60
C ALA A 95 -0.79 -0.50 -3.63
N PRO A 96 -0.82 -1.22 -2.48
CA PRO A 96 0.31 -1.31 -1.56
C PRO A 96 1.28 -2.39 -2.02
N ALA A 97 2.59 -2.11 -1.99
CA ALA A 97 3.64 -3.10 -2.24
C ALA A 97 4.98 -2.70 -1.61
N GLY A 98 5.95 -3.61 -1.62
CA GLY A 98 7.33 -3.31 -1.27
C GLY A 98 8.05 -2.47 -2.35
N ASP A 99 9.28 -2.10 -2.06
CA ASP A 99 10.14 -1.25 -2.89
C ASP A 99 10.31 -1.79 -4.33
N LEU A 100 10.92 -2.96 -4.50
CA LEU A 100 11.19 -3.50 -5.83
C LEU A 100 9.94 -3.78 -6.68
N PRO A 101 8.84 -4.36 -6.15
CA PRO A 101 7.60 -4.52 -6.91
C PRO A 101 7.02 -3.23 -7.47
N VAL A 102 7.09 -2.12 -6.73
CA VAL A 102 6.64 -0.80 -7.21
C VAL A 102 7.50 -0.34 -8.38
N LEU A 103 8.83 -0.48 -8.29
CA LEU A 103 9.76 -0.16 -9.37
C LEU A 103 9.52 -1.04 -10.61
N ALA A 104 9.30 -2.35 -10.41
CA ALA A 104 8.98 -3.27 -11.50
C ALA A 104 7.65 -2.90 -12.19
N ALA A 105 6.64 -2.50 -11.43
CA ALA A 105 5.37 -2.03 -11.97
C ALA A 105 5.53 -0.75 -12.79
N ALA A 106 6.35 0.20 -12.32
CA ALA A 106 6.64 1.45 -13.02
C ALA A 106 7.37 1.25 -14.37
N VAL A 107 8.03 0.10 -14.57
CA VAL A 107 8.56 -0.28 -15.88
C VAL A 107 7.43 -0.44 -16.91
N GLY A 108 6.33 -1.08 -16.50
CA GLY A 108 5.17 -1.37 -17.35
C GLY A 108 4.11 -0.26 -17.39
N ASP A 109 4.06 0.58 -16.35
CA ASP A 109 3.10 1.68 -16.22
C ASP A 109 3.78 2.95 -15.66
N PRO A 110 4.27 3.85 -16.50
CA PRO A 110 4.89 5.09 -16.06
C PRO A 110 3.89 6.12 -15.49
N THR A 111 2.59 5.86 -15.62
CA THR A 111 1.54 6.78 -15.13
C THR A 111 1.22 6.58 -13.65
N LEU A 112 1.51 5.40 -13.10
CA LEU A 112 1.35 5.14 -11.68
C LEU A 112 2.19 6.13 -10.85
N LYS A 113 1.70 6.53 -9.68
CA LYS A 113 2.43 7.42 -8.77
C LYS A 113 2.51 6.81 -7.37
N ILE A 114 3.70 6.88 -6.78
CA ILE A 114 3.90 6.63 -5.37
C ILE A 114 3.30 7.80 -4.60
N VAL A 115 2.38 7.54 -3.68
CA VAL A 115 1.63 8.56 -2.92
C VAL A 115 1.88 8.48 -1.42
N ALA A 116 2.29 7.33 -0.89
CA ALA A 116 2.63 7.17 0.52
C ALA A 116 3.72 6.12 0.72
N THR A 117 4.43 6.26 1.85
CA THR A 117 5.47 5.35 2.32
C THR A 117 5.03 4.70 3.62
N ARG A 118 5.31 3.41 3.76
CA ARG A 118 5.20 2.62 4.99
C ARG A 118 6.57 2.23 5.47
N VAL A 119 6.86 2.48 6.74
CA VAL A 119 8.16 2.21 7.33
C VAL A 119 8.13 0.86 8.07
N GLY A 120 9.02 -0.02 7.70
CA GLY A 120 9.24 -1.33 8.31
C GLY A 120 10.74 -1.62 8.46
N SER A 121 11.08 -2.87 8.67
CA SER A 121 12.47 -3.30 8.90
C SER A 121 13.00 -4.33 7.89
N GLY A 122 12.14 -4.84 7.01
CA GLY A 122 12.47 -5.99 6.15
C GLY A 122 12.26 -7.36 6.85
N ALA A 123 12.03 -7.38 8.15
CA ALA A 123 11.87 -8.62 8.92
C ALA A 123 10.64 -9.48 8.53
N GLN A 124 9.74 -8.96 7.70
CA GLN A 124 8.60 -9.68 7.13
C GLN A 124 8.95 -10.58 5.94
N LEU A 125 10.23 -10.69 5.59
CA LEU A 125 10.75 -11.50 4.48
C LEU A 125 11.67 -12.59 5.03
N GLY A 126 11.74 -13.74 4.37
CA GLY A 126 12.64 -14.79 4.76
C GLY A 126 12.95 -15.80 3.66
N ILE A 127 14.17 -16.34 3.72
CA ILE A 127 14.58 -17.55 3.00
C ILE A 127 14.37 -18.71 3.94
N LEU A 128 13.48 -19.61 3.60
CA LEU A 128 13.01 -20.72 4.43
C LEU A 128 13.51 -22.05 3.92
N VAL A 129 13.76 -22.97 4.87
CA VAL A 129 13.99 -24.39 4.62
C VAL A 129 13.17 -25.23 5.61
N ALA A 130 12.91 -26.49 5.30
CA ALA A 130 12.24 -27.41 6.22
C ALA A 130 13.05 -27.57 7.52
N GLN A 131 12.37 -27.94 8.61
CA GLN A 131 12.98 -28.08 9.94
C GLN A 131 14.16 -29.05 9.95
N ASP A 132 14.07 -30.16 9.24
CA ASP A 132 15.04 -31.24 9.12
C ASP A 132 16.00 -31.09 7.93
N SER A 133 15.85 -30.03 7.13
CA SER A 133 16.72 -29.75 5.98
C SER A 133 18.18 -29.77 6.38
N LYS A 134 19.03 -30.34 5.53
CA LYS A 134 20.50 -30.32 5.67
C LYS A 134 21.12 -28.95 5.34
N ILE A 135 20.39 -28.07 4.67
CA ILE A 135 20.81 -26.71 4.38
C ILE A 135 20.77 -25.91 5.69
N ARG A 136 21.89 -25.33 6.11
CA ARG A 136 22.04 -24.61 7.38
C ARG A 136 22.29 -23.12 7.22
N THR A 137 22.92 -22.72 6.15
CA THR A 137 23.35 -21.36 5.84
C THR A 137 22.91 -20.96 4.43
N VAL A 138 23.01 -19.68 4.10
CA VAL A 138 22.80 -19.19 2.74
C VAL A 138 23.87 -19.70 1.80
N ALA A 139 25.10 -19.91 2.27
CA ALA A 139 26.20 -20.49 1.47
C ALA A 139 25.87 -21.90 0.95
N ASP A 140 25.08 -22.68 1.68
CA ASP A 140 24.65 -24.03 1.26
C ASP A 140 23.66 -24.01 0.08
N LEU A 141 23.19 -22.83 -0.33
CA LEU A 141 22.30 -22.66 -1.49
C LEU A 141 23.03 -22.80 -2.84
N LYS A 142 24.37 -22.79 -2.84
CA LYS A 142 25.15 -22.94 -4.08
C LYS A 142 24.76 -24.23 -4.83
N GLY A 143 24.41 -24.08 -6.11
CA GLY A 143 23.92 -25.15 -6.97
C GLY A 143 22.49 -25.63 -6.70
N ARG A 144 21.77 -25.01 -5.75
CA ARG A 144 20.40 -25.39 -5.41
C ARG A 144 19.38 -24.62 -6.21
N THR A 145 18.15 -25.18 -6.25
CA THR A 145 16.98 -24.44 -6.74
C THR A 145 16.32 -23.72 -5.60
N VAL A 146 16.12 -22.41 -5.74
CA VAL A 146 15.38 -21.57 -4.80
C VAL A 146 14.08 -21.12 -5.45
N PHE A 147 12.97 -21.41 -4.77
CA PHE A 147 11.66 -20.95 -5.20
C PHE A 147 11.38 -19.56 -4.60
N ILE A 148 10.90 -18.66 -5.42
CA ILE A 148 10.68 -17.25 -5.05
C ILE A 148 9.20 -16.88 -5.22
N SER A 149 8.57 -16.35 -4.19
CA SER A 149 7.28 -15.69 -4.27
C SER A 149 7.47 -14.26 -4.80
N SER A 150 6.76 -13.76 -5.78
CA SER A 150 5.70 -14.35 -6.59
C SER A 150 6.13 -14.41 -8.08
N ALA A 151 6.83 -13.37 -8.57
CA ALA A 151 7.26 -13.21 -9.96
C ALA A 151 8.63 -12.49 -10.01
N ARG A 152 9.22 -12.37 -11.19
CA ARG A 152 10.41 -11.53 -11.41
C ARG A 152 10.13 -10.09 -10.96
N GLY A 153 11.09 -9.49 -10.26
CA GLY A 153 10.92 -8.17 -9.64
C GLY A 153 10.18 -8.21 -8.29
N SER A 154 10.01 -9.39 -7.70
CA SER A 154 9.43 -9.49 -6.35
C SER A 154 10.43 -9.06 -5.27
N ILE A 155 9.88 -8.61 -4.14
CA ILE A 155 10.69 -8.23 -2.97
C ILE A 155 11.54 -9.40 -2.44
N SER A 156 11.04 -10.64 -2.54
CA SER A 156 11.77 -11.85 -2.14
C SER A 156 12.92 -12.19 -3.07
N GLN A 157 12.85 -11.80 -4.35
CA GLN A 157 13.98 -11.93 -5.27
C GLN A 157 15.13 -11.00 -4.85
N PHE A 158 14.81 -9.75 -4.52
CA PHE A 158 15.81 -8.80 -4.06
C PHE A 158 16.47 -9.27 -2.76
N GLN A 159 15.66 -9.73 -1.81
CA GLN A 159 16.15 -10.29 -0.55
C GLN A 159 17.07 -11.49 -0.76
N LEU A 160 16.72 -12.44 -1.64
CA LEU A 160 17.56 -13.59 -1.95
C LEU A 160 18.91 -13.15 -2.53
N TYR A 161 18.92 -12.25 -3.50
CA TYR A 161 20.16 -11.81 -4.15
C TYR A 161 21.06 -11.05 -3.18
N GLY A 162 20.47 -10.23 -2.30
CA GLY A 162 21.24 -9.59 -1.23
C GLY A 162 21.84 -10.58 -0.24
N ALA A 163 21.06 -11.58 0.17
CA ALA A 163 21.55 -12.64 1.07
C ALA A 163 22.69 -13.49 0.44
N LEU A 164 22.58 -13.78 -0.85
CA LEU A 164 23.68 -14.46 -1.59
C LEU A 164 24.94 -13.60 -1.63
N ALA A 165 24.79 -12.29 -1.89
CA ALA A 165 25.93 -11.37 -1.94
C ALA A 165 26.63 -11.23 -0.58
N GLU A 166 25.93 -11.29 0.54
CA GLU A 166 26.50 -11.31 1.90
C GLU A 166 27.46 -12.51 2.10
N GLU A 167 27.17 -13.64 1.43
CA GLU A 167 28.00 -14.87 1.47
C GLU A 167 29.01 -14.97 0.30
N GLY A 168 29.17 -13.88 -0.46
CA GLY A 168 30.09 -13.86 -1.62
C GLY A 168 29.59 -14.67 -2.82
N LEU A 169 28.32 -15.05 -2.84
CA LEU A 169 27.67 -15.75 -3.94
C LEU A 169 26.98 -14.76 -4.89
N SER A 170 26.84 -15.18 -6.14
CA SER A 170 26.07 -14.46 -7.16
C SER A 170 24.70 -15.10 -7.39
N LYS A 171 23.82 -14.38 -8.10
CA LYS A 171 22.55 -14.94 -8.56
C LYS A 171 22.70 -16.16 -9.47
N ASP A 172 23.86 -16.30 -10.14
CA ASP A 172 24.16 -17.39 -11.07
C ASP A 172 24.66 -18.68 -10.34
N ASP A 173 24.95 -18.57 -9.05
CA ASP A 173 25.30 -19.71 -8.20
C ASP A 173 24.06 -20.52 -7.76
N VAL A 174 22.83 -20.05 -8.05
CA VAL A 174 21.57 -20.72 -7.72
C VAL A 174 20.64 -20.79 -8.94
N SER A 175 19.76 -21.78 -8.98
CA SER A 175 18.67 -21.83 -9.93
C SER A 175 17.40 -21.19 -9.34
N VAL A 176 16.82 -20.19 -9.99
CA VAL A 176 15.63 -19.49 -9.48
C VAL A 176 14.37 -19.97 -10.21
N ARG A 177 13.32 -20.26 -9.44
CA ARG A 177 11.96 -20.56 -9.93
C ARG A 177 10.97 -19.63 -9.27
N PHE A 178 10.08 -19.01 -10.07
CA PHE A 178 9.01 -18.15 -9.58
C PHE A 178 7.71 -18.95 -9.46
N ILE A 179 6.98 -18.73 -8.36
CA ILE A 179 5.74 -19.44 -8.06
C ILE A 179 4.82 -18.52 -7.22
N LEU A 180 3.52 -18.61 -7.41
CA LEU A 180 2.58 -17.86 -6.59
C LEU A 180 2.66 -18.29 -5.11
N PRO A 181 2.51 -17.37 -4.15
CA PRO A 181 2.75 -17.66 -2.74
C PRO A 181 1.90 -18.80 -2.18
N VAL A 182 0.63 -18.92 -2.59
CA VAL A 182 -0.28 -20.00 -2.13
C VAL A 182 0.21 -21.37 -2.62
N ASP A 183 0.62 -21.44 -3.90
CA ASP A 183 1.10 -22.69 -4.50
C ASP A 183 2.46 -23.08 -3.90
N ALA A 184 3.34 -22.08 -3.68
CA ALA A 184 4.62 -22.28 -3.00
C ALA A 184 4.43 -22.81 -1.57
N PHE A 185 3.46 -22.25 -0.84
CA PHE A 185 3.16 -22.68 0.52
C PHE A 185 2.72 -24.16 0.57
N ALA A 186 1.86 -24.57 -0.35
CA ALA A 186 1.43 -25.97 -0.47
C ALA A 186 2.59 -26.91 -0.84
N ALA A 187 3.41 -26.51 -1.84
CA ALA A 187 4.56 -27.28 -2.29
C ALA A 187 5.67 -27.37 -1.20
N PHE A 188 5.88 -26.31 -0.45
CA PHE A 188 6.84 -26.31 0.67
C PHE A 188 6.33 -27.18 1.83
N ALA A 189 5.04 -27.10 2.17
CA ALA A 189 4.45 -27.91 3.23
C ALA A 189 4.43 -29.40 2.91
N SER A 190 4.36 -29.78 1.61
CA SER A 190 4.44 -31.20 1.16
C SER A 190 5.87 -31.70 0.96
N GLY A 191 6.90 -30.84 1.13
CA GLY A 191 8.29 -31.18 0.84
C GLY A 191 8.64 -31.26 -0.64
N SER A 192 7.74 -30.77 -1.53
CA SER A 192 8.00 -30.73 -2.99
C SER A 192 9.02 -29.66 -3.39
N ILE A 193 9.23 -28.66 -2.53
CA ILE A 193 10.29 -27.65 -2.65
C ILE A 193 11.08 -27.56 -1.34
N ASP A 194 12.40 -27.45 -1.43
CA ASP A 194 13.30 -27.47 -0.27
C ASP A 194 13.63 -26.07 0.27
N VAL A 195 13.70 -25.07 -0.63
CA VAL A 195 14.11 -23.71 -0.31
C VAL A 195 13.10 -22.72 -0.87
N TRP A 196 12.62 -21.84 -0.01
CA TRP A 196 11.60 -20.89 -0.38
C TRP A 196 11.90 -19.49 0.14
N ALA A 197 12.09 -18.53 -0.77
CA ALA A 197 12.18 -17.11 -0.45
C ALA A 197 10.77 -16.49 -0.53
N THR A 198 10.27 -15.96 0.60
CA THR A 198 8.88 -15.53 0.72
C THR A 198 8.71 -14.36 1.71
N PHE A 199 7.47 -13.97 1.94
CA PHE A 199 7.05 -12.85 2.78
C PHE A 199 5.80 -13.19 3.60
N ASP A 200 5.51 -12.37 4.63
CA ASP A 200 4.29 -12.51 5.43
C ASP A 200 3.01 -12.30 4.55
N PRO A 201 1.93 -13.06 4.84
CA PRO A 201 1.74 -13.96 5.98
C PRO A 201 2.37 -15.36 5.82
N TYR A 202 2.73 -15.74 4.61
CA TYR A 202 3.22 -17.10 4.31
C TYR A 202 4.50 -17.44 5.08
N TYR A 203 5.42 -16.47 5.18
CA TYR A 203 6.64 -16.59 5.99
C TYR A 203 6.31 -16.93 7.45
N GLY A 204 5.49 -16.12 8.12
CA GLY A 204 5.15 -16.33 9.51
C GLY A 204 4.40 -17.63 9.77
N ILE A 205 3.49 -18.03 8.87
CA ILE A 205 2.75 -19.29 8.99
C ILE A 205 3.69 -20.50 8.79
N ALA A 206 4.62 -20.43 7.84
CA ALA A 206 5.59 -21.51 7.62
C ALA A 206 6.54 -21.67 8.81
N VAL A 207 7.03 -20.56 9.37
CA VAL A 207 7.87 -20.58 10.59
C VAL A 207 7.12 -21.17 11.77
N GLN A 208 5.86 -20.80 11.98
CA GLN A 208 5.02 -21.36 13.05
C GLN A 208 4.80 -22.87 12.86
N ARG A 209 4.86 -23.37 11.61
CA ARG A 209 4.81 -24.81 11.32
C ARG A 209 6.16 -25.52 11.35
N GLY A 210 7.21 -24.86 11.83
CA GLY A 210 8.52 -25.45 12.04
C GLY A 210 9.55 -25.17 10.93
N ALA A 211 9.23 -24.36 9.92
CA ALA A 211 10.22 -23.95 8.95
C ALA A 211 11.36 -23.16 9.63
N ARG A 212 12.60 -23.38 9.20
CA ARG A 212 13.76 -22.62 9.67
C ARG A 212 14.05 -21.47 8.73
N VAL A 213 14.43 -20.33 9.30
CA VAL A 213 14.86 -19.14 8.57
C VAL A 213 16.38 -19.22 8.39
N LEU A 214 16.86 -19.20 7.15
CA LEU A 214 18.28 -19.04 6.86
C LEU A 214 18.71 -17.59 7.00
N ARG A 215 17.92 -16.66 6.44
CA ARG A 215 18.16 -15.22 6.48
C ARG A 215 16.83 -14.50 6.29
N ASP A 216 16.55 -13.52 7.15
CA ASP A 216 15.43 -12.59 6.95
C ASP A 216 15.84 -11.40 6.06
N GLY A 217 14.93 -10.45 5.81
CA GLY A 217 15.22 -9.33 4.92
C GLY A 217 15.82 -8.09 5.62
N THR A 218 16.09 -8.17 6.93
CA THR A 218 16.62 -7.04 7.72
C THR A 218 17.99 -6.62 7.20
N GLY A 219 18.17 -5.33 6.87
CA GLY A 219 19.42 -4.79 6.36
C GLY A 219 19.69 -5.04 4.86
N ILE A 220 18.93 -5.95 4.21
CA ILE A 220 19.02 -6.19 2.77
C ILE A 220 17.99 -5.32 2.04
N ASN A 221 16.73 -5.45 2.41
CA ASN A 221 15.65 -4.62 1.84
C ASN A 221 15.66 -3.24 2.52
N SER A 222 15.16 -2.24 1.81
CA SER A 222 15.07 -0.87 2.34
C SER A 222 14.23 -0.76 3.63
N GLY A 223 13.44 -1.78 3.94
CA GLY A 223 12.43 -1.74 4.99
C GLY A 223 11.22 -0.89 4.64
N LEU A 224 11.22 -0.24 3.48
CA LEU A 224 10.13 0.61 3.02
C LEU A 224 9.11 -0.21 2.21
N GLY A 225 7.86 0.06 2.47
CA GLY A 225 6.74 -0.26 1.59
C GLY A 225 6.15 1.02 1.03
N PHE A 226 5.42 0.91 -0.06
CA PHE A 226 4.82 2.07 -0.72
C PHE A 226 3.37 1.79 -1.05
N ILE A 227 2.59 2.87 -1.14
CA ILE A 227 1.26 2.84 -1.73
C ILE A 227 1.33 3.65 -3.01
N THR A 228 0.90 3.04 -4.10
CA THR A 228 0.77 3.71 -5.39
C THR A 228 -0.68 4.01 -5.70
N ALA A 229 -0.92 5.10 -6.44
CA ALA A 229 -2.21 5.39 -7.04
C ALA A 229 -2.10 5.29 -8.56
N SER A 230 -3.17 4.85 -9.23
CA SER A 230 -3.23 4.85 -10.69
C SER A 230 -3.28 6.28 -11.23
N GLY A 231 -2.62 6.52 -12.36
CA GLY A 231 -2.64 7.85 -13.00
C GLY A 231 -4.06 8.33 -13.33
N ALA A 232 -4.95 7.41 -13.73
CA ALA A 232 -6.35 7.72 -14.01
C ALA A 232 -7.11 8.17 -12.76
N ALA A 233 -6.89 7.51 -11.61
CA ALA A 233 -7.52 7.91 -10.35
C ALA A 233 -7.02 9.28 -9.86
N LEU A 234 -5.74 9.58 -10.06
CA LEU A 234 -5.18 10.89 -9.68
C LEU A 234 -5.61 12.03 -10.61
N ALA A 235 -5.97 11.74 -11.86
CA ALA A 235 -6.50 12.72 -12.81
C ALA A 235 -7.96 13.11 -12.49
N ASP A 236 -8.72 12.27 -11.82
CA ASP A 236 -10.07 12.59 -11.30
C ASP A 236 -9.93 13.32 -9.95
N THR A 237 -10.35 14.57 -9.90
CA THR A 237 -10.20 15.42 -8.69
C THR A 237 -10.94 14.86 -7.48
N ARG A 238 -12.07 14.18 -7.66
CA ARG A 238 -12.86 13.55 -6.58
C ARG A 238 -12.16 12.31 -6.05
N LYS A 239 -11.68 11.45 -6.95
CA LYS A 239 -10.87 10.28 -6.56
C LYS A 239 -9.56 10.71 -5.89
N ARG A 240 -8.90 11.75 -6.40
CA ARG A 240 -7.68 12.30 -5.79
C ARG A 240 -7.92 12.74 -4.34
N ALA A 241 -9.00 13.50 -4.07
CA ALA A 241 -9.36 13.91 -2.71
C ALA A 241 -9.71 12.70 -1.82
N ALA A 242 -10.46 11.73 -2.34
CA ALA A 242 -10.78 10.51 -1.60
C ALA A 242 -9.53 9.67 -1.31
N ILE A 243 -8.57 9.58 -2.23
CA ILE A 243 -7.28 8.92 -2.03
C ILE A 243 -6.50 9.61 -0.90
N ALA A 244 -6.42 10.94 -0.89
CA ALA A 244 -5.75 11.68 0.18
C ALA A 244 -6.36 11.37 1.56
N ASP A 245 -7.70 11.33 1.67
CA ASP A 245 -8.39 10.95 2.91
C ASP A 245 -8.13 9.49 3.29
N VAL A 246 -8.17 8.53 2.34
CA VAL A 246 -7.82 7.12 2.59
C VAL A 246 -6.41 6.99 3.16
N LEU A 247 -5.43 7.71 2.61
CA LEU A 247 -4.05 7.65 3.08
C LEU A 247 -3.88 8.18 4.50
N GLN A 248 -4.58 9.28 4.85
CA GLN A 248 -4.61 9.78 6.22
C GLN A 248 -5.30 8.80 7.19
N ARG A 249 -6.37 8.14 6.74
CA ARG A 249 -7.05 7.09 7.51
C ARG A 249 -6.13 5.88 7.76
N TYR A 250 -5.38 5.46 6.76
CA TYR A 250 -4.39 4.38 6.92
C TYR A 250 -3.27 4.75 7.90
N GLN A 251 -2.84 6.01 7.93
CA GLN A 251 -1.89 6.49 8.94
C GLN A 251 -2.47 6.32 10.34
N ARG A 252 -3.72 6.79 10.58
CA ARG A 252 -4.42 6.59 11.86
C ARG A 252 -4.60 5.12 12.22
N ALA A 253 -4.85 4.25 11.22
CA ALA A 253 -4.94 2.80 11.44
C ALA A 253 -3.62 2.23 11.95
N GLY A 254 -2.50 2.65 11.39
CA GLY A 254 -1.17 2.25 11.85
C GLY A 254 -0.88 2.69 13.28
N ASP A 255 -1.19 3.94 13.62
CA ASP A 255 -1.04 4.47 14.99
C ASP A 255 -1.92 3.70 15.98
N TRP A 256 -3.18 3.40 15.60
CA TRP A 256 -4.07 2.58 16.41
C TRP A 256 -3.51 1.17 16.63
N ALA A 257 -2.99 0.52 15.59
CA ALA A 257 -2.47 -0.84 15.67
C ALA A 257 -1.22 -0.94 16.56
N VAL A 258 -0.36 0.08 16.56
CA VAL A 258 0.78 0.19 17.48
C VAL A 258 0.30 0.26 18.93
N ALA A 259 -0.74 1.04 19.22
CA ALA A 259 -1.31 1.19 20.56
C ALA A 259 -2.16 -0.02 20.99
N ASN A 260 -2.66 -0.85 20.04
CA ASN A 260 -3.60 -1.93 20.29
C ASN A 260 -3.12 -3.27 19.66
N ALA A 261 -1.83 -3.61 19.83
CA ALA A 261 -1.18 -4.72 19.14
C ALA A 261 -1.90 -6.07 19.26
N ASP A 262 -2.37 -6.43 20.48
CA ASP A 262 -3.09 -7.70 20.71
C ASP A 262 -4.45 -7.71 20.03
N ALA A 263 -5.20 -6.62 20.09
CA ALA A 263 -6.49 -6.49 19.40
C ALA A 263 -6.31 -6.56 17.88
N TYR A 264 -5.28 -5.89 17.35
CA TYR A 264 -4.95 -5.98 15.92
C TYR A 264 -4.60 -7.41 15.51
N ALA A 265 -3.75 -8.10 16.27
CA ALA A 265 -3.38 -9.49 15.98
C ALA A 265 -4.60 -10.44 15.99
N GLN A 266 -5.53 -10.27 16.92
CA GLN A 266 -6.76 -11.07 17.00
C GLN A 266 -7.66 -10.86 15.77
N ILE A 267 -7.86 -9.60 15.35
CA ILE A 267 -8.67 -9.27 14.18
C ILE A 267 -7.98 -9.75 12.90
N TYR A 268 -6.65 -9.55 12.81
CA TYR A 268 -5.85 -10.05 11.71
C TYR A 268 -6.00 -11.57 11.55
N ALA A 269 -5.86 -12.33 12.66
CA ALA A 269 -6.02 -13.79 12.68
C ALA A 269 -7.39 -14.21 12.11
N THR A 270 -8.45 -13.52 12.53
CA THR A 270 -9.82 -13.81 12.09
C THR A 270 -10.00 -13.54 10.60
N LEU A 271 -9.57 -12.37 10.11
CA LEU A 271 -9.74 -11.96 8.71
C LEU A 271 -8.88 -12.75 7.73
N THR A 272 -7.65 -13.11 8.13
CA THR A 272 -6.73 -13.88 7.29
C THR A 272 -6.81 -15.39 7.50
N ARG A 273 -7.62 -15.84 8.46
CA ARG A 273 -7.71 -17.24 8.89
C ARG A 273 -6.36 -17.83 9.31
N SER A 274 -5.51 -17.00 9.89
CA SER A 274 -4.19 -17.40 10.39
C SER A 274 -4.29 -17.87 11.85
N PRO A 275 -3.44 -18.81 12.31
CA PRO A 275 -3.30 -19.10 13.73
C PRO A 275 -2.94 -17.83 14.51
N LEU A 276 -3.49 -17.64 15.69
CA LEU A 276 -3.29 -16.40 16.47
C LEU A 276 -1.81 -16.13 16.77
N ASP A 277 -1.04 -17.16 17.10
CA ASP A 277 0.39 -17.01 17.41
C ASP A 277 1.18 -16.57 16.17
N ALA A 278 0.83 -17.09 14.98
CA ALA A 278 1.40 -16.60 13.73
C ALA A 278 0.99 -15.14 13.47
N ALA A 279 -0.29 -14.81 13.66
CA ALA A 279 -0.81 -13.46 13.51
C ALA A 279 -0.08 -12.45 14.40
N LYS A 280 0.17 -12.78 15.68
CA LYS A 280 0.95 -11.94 16.60
C LYS A 280 2.36 -11.65 16.07
N GLN A 281 3.05 -12.66 15.55
CA GLN A 281 4.38 -12.49 14.99
C GLN A 281 4.36 -11.68 13.67
N ILE A 282 3.37 -11.93 12.80
CA ILE A 282 3.19 -11.21 11.53
C ILE A 282 2.91 -9.74 11.79
N THR A 283 1.93 -9.43 12.65
CA THR A 283 1.53 -8.05 12.96
C THR A 283 2.63 -7.27 13.68
N LYS A 284 3.45 -7.94 14.50
CA LYS A 284 4.63 -7.32 15.15
C LYS A 284 5.69 -6.87 14.15
N ARG A 285 5.84 -7.57 13.01
CA ARG A 285 6.79 -7.23 11.95
C ARG A 285 6.21 -6.30 10.89
N ALA A 286 4.90 -6.06 10.92
CA ALA A 286 4.23 -5.28 9.91
C ALA A 286 4.71 -3.82 9.87
N SER A 287 4.76 -3.25 8.67
CA SER A 287 5.07 -1.84 8.46
C SER A 287 3.84 -0.99 8.77
N LEU A 288 3.67 -0.60 10.03
CA LEU A 288 2.47 0.09 10.53
C LEU A 288 2.56 1.61 10.40
N LYS A 289 3.77 2.19 10.54
CA LYS A 289 3.95 3.63 10.39
C LYS A 289 3.87 4.02 8.92
N GLN A 290 3.02 4.99 8.61
CA GLN A 290 2.81 5.49 7.26
C GLN A 290 2.87 7.01 7.24
N HIS A 291 3.36 7.59 6.13
CA HIS A 291 3.32 9.02 5.84
C HIS A 291 3.19 9.24 4.32
N PHE A 292 2.83 10.43 3.90
CA PHE A 292 2.91 10.80 2.49
C PHE A 292 4.35 10.72 2.00
N VAL A 293 4.53 10.32 0.72
CA VAL A 293 5.88 10.15 0.15
C VAL A 293 6.69 11.45 0.26
N SER A 294 7.93 11.36 0.73
CA SER A 294 8.85 12.46 0.94
C SER A 294 10.07 12.39 0.01
N ASP A 295 10.84 13.47 -0.07
CA ASP A 295 12.10 13.50 -0.81
C ASP A 295 13.12 12.49 -0.26
N ALA A 296 13.12 12.25 1.06
CA ALA A 296 13.97 11.24 1.67
C ALA A 296 13.59 9.81 1.22
N ASP A 297 12.29 9.52 1.11
CA ASP A 297 11.80 8.23 0.61
C ASP A 297 12.16 8.03 -0.87
N ILE A 298 12.01 9.09 -1.67
CA ILE A 298 12.39 9.09 -3.08
C ILE A 298 13.88 8.77 -3.22
N ALA A 299 14.73 9.42 -2.43
CA ALA A 299 16.18 9.19 -2.46
C ALA A 299 16.55 7.75 -2.00
N ALA A 300 15.85 7.22 -0.98
CA ALA A 300 16.05 5.86 -0.52
C ALA A 300 15.62 4.83 -1.58
N LEU A 301 14.45 5.02 -2.20
CA LEU A 301 13.97 4.12 -3.25
C LEU A 301 14.81 4.22 -4.53
N GLN A 302 15.38 5.40 -4.84
CA GLN A 302 16.29 5.57 -5.97
C GLN A 302 17.53 4.67 -5.85
N LYS A 303 18.09 4.51 -4.65
CA LYS A 303 19.21 3.58 -4.40
C LYS A 303 18.84 2.14 -4.71
N VAL A 304 17.61 1.73 -4.34
CA VAL A 304 17.10 0.38 -4.67
C VAL A 304 16.92 0.24 -6.20
N ALA A 305 16.37 1.26 -6.87
CA ALA A 305 16.19 1.26 -8.32
C ALA A 305 17.52 1.12 -9.06
N ASP A 306 18.55 1.86 -8.63
CA ASP A 306 19.88 1.82 -9.23
C ASP A 306 20.57 0.48 -8.99
N ALA A 307 20.43 -0.12 -7.81
CA ALA A 307 20.94 -1.45 -7.50
C ALA A 307 20.24 -2.53 -8.37
N ALA A 308 18.91 -2.50 -8.39
CA ALA A 308 18.12 -3.46 -9.16
C ALA A 308 18.39 -3.38 -10.69
N TYR A 309 18.70 -2.19 -11.19
CA TYR A 309 19.14 -2.03 -12.59
C TYR A 309 20.53 -2.62 -12.82
N ARG A 310 21.51 -2.35 -11.95
CA ARG A 310 22.87 -2.94 -12.04
C ARG A 310 22.83 -4.48 -12.01
N ASP A 311 21.96 -5.06 -11.17
CA ASP A 311 21.81 -6.50 -11.01
C ASP A 311 20.93 -7.14 -12.09
N ALA A 312 20.56 -6.38 -13.13
CA ALA A 312 19.68 -6.79 -14.24
C ALA A 312 18.33 -7.37 -13.79
N ILE A 313 17.84 -6.96 -12.62
CA ILE A 313 16.48 -7.25 -12.15
C ILE A 313 15.49 -6.36 -12.89
N LEU A 314 15.79 -5.04 -12.97
CA LEU A 314 15.04 -4.09 -13.78
C LEU A 314 15.66 -3.95 -15.17
N PRO A 315 14.87 -3.97 -16.25
CA PRO A 315 15.38 -3.90 -17.62
C PRO A 315 15.81 -2.48 -18.04
N ARG A 316 15.40 -1.45 -17.29
CA ARG A 316 15.75 -0.03 -17.53
C ARG A 316 15.86 0.74 -16.23
N ARG A 317 16.54 1.88 -16.28
CA ARG A 317 16.60 2.83 -15.16
C ARG A 317 15.22 3.44 -14.91
N ILE A 318 14.91 3.67 -13.63
CA ILE A 318 13.70 4.35 -13.18
C ILE A 318 14.12 5.64 -12.46
N ASP A 319 13.54 6.75 -12.86
CA ASP A 319 13.55 8.00 -12.11
C ASP A 319 12.40 7.95 -11.09
N VAL A 320 12.75 7.73 -9.83
CA VAL A 320 11.75 7.58 -8.76
C VAL A 320 10.98 8.88 -8.52
N ARG A 321 11.60 10.03 -8.73
CA ARG A 321 10.91 11.33 -8.62
C ARG A 321 9.80 11.45 -9.67
N ALA A 322 10.03 11.04 -10.88
CA ALA A 322 9.05 11.09 -11.96
C ALA A 322 7.80 10.21 -11.70
N ILE A 323 7.96 9.15 -10.89
CA ILE A 323 6.86 8.26 -10.50
C ILE A 323 6.33 8.52 -9.07
N SER A 324 6.63 9.66 -8.47
CA SER A 324 6.16 10.05 -7.13
C SER A 324 5.26 11.29 -7.22
N ASP A 325 4.25 11.35 -6.34
CA ASP A 325 3.39 12.52 -6.15
C ASP A 325 3.49 13.01 -4.70
N THR A 326 4.35 13.99 -4.48
CA THR A 326 4.55 14.62 -3.14
C THR A 326 3.48 15.65 -2.82
N THR A 327 2.54 15.92 -3.71
CA THR A 327 1.52 16.97 -3.55
C THR A 327 0.18 16.43 -3.05
N ILE A 328 0.01 15.11 -3.04
CA ILE A 328 -1.27 14.47 -2.66
C ILE A 328 -1.71 14.82 -1.23
N GLY A 329 -0.77 15.06 -0.31
CA GLY A 329 -1.07 15.45 1.07
C GLY A 329 -1.62 16.87 1.22
N ASN A 330 -1.57 17.68 0.17
CA ASN A 330 -2.09 19.05 0.13
C ASN A 330 -3.46 19.14 -0.57
N ALA A 331 -4.07 17.99 -0.91
CA ALA A 331 -5.31 17.89 -1.65
C ALA A 331 -6.56 17.99 -0.75
#